data_77f2af9724d4fa1729689a28184f0e12
#
_entry.id   77f2af9724d4fa1729689a28184f0e12
#
_cell.length_a   1.000
_cell.length_b   1.000
_cell.length_c   1.000
_cell.angle_alpha   90.00
_cell.angle_beta   90.00
_cell.angle_gamma   90.00
#
_symmetry.space_group_name_H-M   'P 1'
#
loop_
_entity.id
_entity.type
_entity.pdbx_description
1 polymer ?
#
loop_
_entity_poly.entity_id
_entity_poly.type
_entity_poly.pdbx_seq_one_letter_code
_entity_poly.pdbx_strand_id
1 'polypeptide(L)'
;MNRTQFTFYESFYKAISRIKKKADRADAYDVICRYLLYGEAPNAQVKKIVGDLFTTLLPEMDKEIRLSAEGRRCAEYKTWRDAVFSRDDYTCKICGARGTKINAHHISSYAFFPEKRYDTENGITLCVPCHKKWHKENGYGG
;
A
#
# COMPACT_ATOMS: atom_id res chain seq x y z
N MET A 1 2.05 -7.41 -9.52
CA MET A 1 2.23 -6.04 -9.02
C MET A 1 2.53 -6.15 -7.53
N ASN A 2 3.78 -5.92 -7.12
CA ASN A 2 4.14 -6.04 -5.71
C ASN A 2 3.66 -4.80 -4.97
N ARG A 3 2.86 -4.98 -3.95
CA ARG A 3 2.45 -3.95 -3.01
C ARG A 3 3.31 -4.06 -1.79
N THR A 4 3.59 -2.95 -1.19
CA THR A 4 4.39 -2.88 0.02
C THR A 4 3.53 -2.58 1.24
N GLN A 5 2.26 -2.23 1.01
CA GLN A 5 1.29 -1.90 2.05
C GLN A 5 -0.13 -2.19 1.61
N PHE A 6 -0.98 -2.55 2.55
CA PHE A 6 -2.43 -2.71 2.41
C PHE A 6 -3.13 -2.37 3.73
N THR A 7 -4.41 -2.04 3.66
CA THR A 7 -5.24 -1.86 4.85
C THR A 7 -5.72 -3.23 5.34
N PHE A 8 -5.41 -3.55 6.60
CA PHE A 8 -5.93 -4.77 7.24
C PHE A 8 -7.19 -4.41 8.02
N TYR A 9 -8.35 -4.72 7.44
CA TYR A 9 -9.63 -4.39 8.04
C TYR A 9 -9.98 -5.25 9.24
N GLU A 10 -10.77 -4.70 10.16
CA GLU A 10 -11.33 -5.43 11.30
C GLU A 10 -12.15 -6.65 10.85
N SER A 11 -12.79 -6.59 9.66
CA SER A 11 -13.50 -7.70 9.05
C SER A 11 -12.59 -8.91 8.80
N PHE A 12 -11.36 -8.69 8.32
CA PHE A 12 -10.37 -9.77 8.10
C PHE A 12 -9.96 -10.40 9.42
N TYR A 13 -9.66 -9.57 10.43
CA TYR A 13 -9.33 -10.05 11.76
C TYR A 13 -10.47 -10.88 12.38
N LYS A 14 -11.71 -10.38 12.34
CA LYS A 14 -12.89 -11.08 12.85
C LYS A 14 -13.12 -12.42 12.15
N ALA A 15 -12.95 -12.44 10.83
CA ALA A 15 -13.10 -13.67 10.04
C ALA A 15 -12.03 -14.72 10.40
N ILE A 16 -10.75 -14.31 10.47
CA ILE A 16 -9.63 -15.19 10.82
C ILE A 16 -9.75 -15.68 12.28
N SER A 17 -10.16 -14.83 13.20
CA SER A 17 -10.27 -15.18 14.64
C SER A 17 -11.30 -16.29 14.93
N ARG A 18 -12.25 -16.54 14.01
CA ARG A 18 -13.21 -17.64 14.09
C ARG A 18 -12.58 -19.03 13.84
N ILE A 19 -11.41 -19.07 13.23
CA ILE A 19 -10.67 -20.32 13.03
C ILE A 19 -10.13 -20.81 14.36
N LYS A 20 -10.53 -22.03 14.81
CA LYS A 20 -10.17 -22.57 16.13
C LYS A 20 -8.69 -22.87 16.27
N LYS A 21 -8.07 -23.48 15.26
CA LYS A 21 -6.65 -23.90 15.31
C LYS A 21 -5.73 -22.71 15.05
N LYS A 22 -4.76 -22.50 15.96
CA LYS A 22 -3.76 -21.41 15.84
C LYS A 22 -2.94 -21.48 14.55
N ALA A 23 -2.53 -22.70 14.16
CA ALA A 23 -1.76 -22.90 12.92
C ALA A 23 -2.57 -22.48 11.68
N ASP A 24 -3.85 -22.87 11.59
CA ASP A 24 -4.71 -22.51 10.47
C ASP A 24 -4.99 -20.99 10.43
N ARG A 25 -5.01 -20.31 11.59
CA ARG A 25 -5.08 -18.83 11.63
C ARG A 25 -3.81 -18.18 11.07
N ALA A 26 -2.63 -18.73 11.41
CA ALA A 26 -1.36 -18.25 10.86
C ALA A 26 -1.30 -18.42 9.34
N ASP A 27 -1.72 -19.57 8.84
CA ASP A 27 -1.82 -19.84 7.40
C ASP A 27 -2.78 -18.85 6.72
N ALA A 28 -3.93 -18.54 7.35
CA ALA A 28 -4.90 -17.57 6.82
C ALA A 28 -4.33 -16.15 6.75
N TYR A 29 -3.59 -15.69 7.76
CA TYR A 29 -2.90 -14.41 7.73
C TYR A 29 -1.87 -14.37 6.60
N ASP A 30 -1.04 -15.41 6.45
CA ASP A 30 -0.02 -15.46 5.39
C ASP A 30 -0.65 -15.40 4.00
N VAL A 31 -1.69 -16.19 3.75
CA VAL A 31 -2.41 -16.22 2.46
C VAL A 31 -3.02 -14.86 2.13
N ILE A 32 -3.70 -14.21 3.08
CA ILE A 32 -4.32 -12.90 2.87
C ILE A 32 -3.25 -11.82 2.63
N CYS A 33 -2.19 -11.83 3.44
CA CYS A 33 -1.09 -10.86 3.28
C CYS A 33 -0.39 -11.03 1.92
N ARG A 34 -0.09 -12.26 1.49
CA ARG A 34 0.51 -12.53 0.18
C ARG A 34 -0.36 -12.05 -0.96
N TYR A 35 -1.66 -12.29 -0.89
CA TYR A 35 -2.58 -11.82 -1.92
C TYR A 35 -2.62 -10.28 -1.98
N LEU A 36 -2.79 -9.63 -0.83
CA LEU A 36 -2.87 -8.17 -0.76
C LEU A 36 -1.55 -7.46 -1.15
N LEU A 37 -0.40 -8.06 -0.82
CA LEU A 37 0.92 -7.48 -1.12
C LEU A 37 1.39 -7.81 -2.54
N TYR A 38 1.25 -9.07 -2.95
CA TYR A 38 1.91 -9.60 -4.14
C TYR A 38 0.94 -10.06 -5.23
N GLY A 39 -0.35 -10.16 -4.93
CA GLY A 39 -1.36 -10.75 -5.83
C GLY A 39 -1.28 -12.27 -5.92
N GLU A 40 -0.61 -12.92 -4.96
CA GLU A 40 -0.42 -14.37 -4.93
C GLU A 40 -1.65 -15.05 -4.33
N ALA A 41 -2.48 -15.67 -5.17
CA ALA A 41 -3.60 -16.49 -4.73
C ALA A 41 -3.12 -17.78 -4.03
N PRO A 42 -3.90 -18.34 -3.07
CA PRO A 42 -3.55 -19.59 -2.41
C PRO A 42 -3.44 -20.74 -3.43
N ASN A 43 -2.44 -21.58 -3.24
CA ASN A 43 -2.25 -22.78 -4.05
C ASN A 43 -3.15 -23.95 -3.57
N ALA A 44 -3.17 -25.04 -4.33
CA ALA A 44 -3.99 -26.23 -4.04
C ALA A 44 -3.62 -26.96 -2.73
N GLN A 45 -2.48 -26.65 -2.10
CA GLN A 45 -2.01 -27.28 -0.86
C GLN A 45 -2.55 -26.57 0.39
N VAL A 46 -3.18 -25.40 0.22
CA VAL A 46 -3.79 -24.65 1.33
C VAL A 46 -4.99 -25.44 1.87
N LYS A 47 -5.06 -25.57 3.18
CA LYS A 47 -6.18 -26.26 3.84
C LYS A 47 -7.53 -25.66 3.45
N LYS A 48 -8.53 -26.52 3.27
CA LYS A 48 -9.87 -26.13 2.83
C LYS A 48 -10.44 -24.93 3.64
N ILE A 49 -10.31 -24.95 4.97
CA ILE A 49 -10.81 -23.88 5.85
C ILE A 49 -10.21 -22.51 5.53
N VAL A 50 -8.93 -22.48 5.15
CA VAL A 50 -8.21 -21.24 4.78
C VAL A 50 -8.62 -20.81 3.37
N GLY A 51 -8.77 -21.75 2.44
CA GLY A 51 -9.24 -21.48 1.08
C GLY A 51 -10.67 -20.96 1.05
N ASP A 52 -11.58 -21.55 1.83
CA ASP A 52 -12.98 -21.09 1.95
C ASP A 52 -13.04 -19.65 2.52
N LEU A 53 -12.23 -19.36 3.56
CA LEU A 53 -12.12 -18.03 4.12
C LEU A 53 -11.58 -17.03 3.08
N PHE A 54 -10.51 -17.40 2.37
CA PHE A 54 -9.95 -16.56 1.32
C PHE A 54 -10.99 -16.22 0.26
N THR A 55 -11.72 -17.22 -0.24
CA THR A 55 -12.77 -17.02 -1.23
C THR A 55 -13.88 -16.08 -0.72
N THR A 56 -14.23 -16.19 0.57
CA THR A 56 -15.23 -15.33 1.20
C THR A 56 -14.77 -13.87 1.29
N LEU A 57 -13.47 -13.63 1.55
CA LEU A 57 -12.91 -12.29 1.68
C LEU A 57 -12.43 -11.68 0.36
N LEU A 58 -12.31 -12.50 -0.69
CA LEU A 58 -11.77 -12.07 -1.99
C LEU A 58 -12.45 -10.81 -2.56
N PRO A 59 -13.80 -10.66 -2.55
CA PRO A 59 -14.44 -9.47 -3.07
C PRO A 59 -14.03 -8.18 -2.35
N GLU A 60 -13.84 -8.24 -1.02
CA GLU A 60 -13.38 -7.08 -0.23
C GLU A 60 -11.90 -6.76 -0.52
N MET A 61 -11.06 -7.79 -0.63
CA MET A 61 -9.65 -7.64 -0.99
C MET A 61 -9.48 -7.05 -2.39
N ASP A 62 -10.25 -7.50 -3.37
CA ASP A 62 -10.23 -6.96 -4.74
C ASP A 62 -10.74 -5.51 -4.79
N LYS A 63 -11.76 -5.19 -3.99
CA LYS A 63 -12.24 -3.81 -3.83
C LYS A 63 -11.13 -2.90 -3.29
N GLU A 64 -10.43 -3.35 -2.25
CA GLU A 64 -9.28 -2.63 -1.67
C GLU A 64 -8.18 -2.38 -2.71
N ILE A 65 -7.87 -3.41 -3.50
CA ILE A 65 -6.90 -3.32 -4.59
C ILE A 65 -7.31 -2.25 -5.61
N ARG A 66 -8.57 -2.22 -6.02
CA ARG A 66 -9.09 -1.22 -6.97
C ARG A 66 -9.09 0.18 -6.38
N LEU A 67 -9.65 0.37 -5.18
CA LEU A 67 -9.75 1.69 -4.54
C LEU A 67 -8.38 2.33 -4.33
N SER A 68 -7.37 1.55 -3.94
CA SER A 68 -6.00 2.02 -3.81
C SER A 68 -5.38 2.42 -5.16
N ALA A 69 -5.74 1.74 -6.25
CA ALA A 69 -5.28 2.09 -7.60
C ALA A 69 -6.03 3.31 -8.17
N GLU A 70 -7.33 3.40 -7.93
CA GLU A 70 -8.18 4.52 -8.36
C GLU A 70 -7.85 5.80 -7.60
N GLY A 71 -7.60 5.71 -6.29
CA GLY A 71 -7.23 6.86 -5.47
C GLY A 71 -6.01 7.62 -5.99
N ARG A 72 -5.04 6.91 -6.61
CA ARG A 72 -3.88 7.56 -7.24
C ARG A 72 -4.14 8.11 -8.64
N ARG A 73 -5.33 7.86 -9.20
CA ARG A 73 -5.77 8.40 -10.50
C ARG A 73 -6.78 9.53 -10.36
N CYS A 74 -7.28 9.76 -9.14
CA CYS A 74 -8.27 10.82 -8.89
C CYS A 74 -7.67 12.22 -9.10
N ALA A 75 -8.54 13.20 -9.28
CA ALA A 75 -8.14 14.58 -9.49
C ALA A 75 -7.38 15.16 -8.29
N GLU A 76 -7.81 14.81 -7.08
CA GLU A 76 -7.20 15.25 -5.82
C GLU A 76 -5.74 14.79 -5.70
N TYR A 77 -5.45 13.53 -6.06
CA TYR A 77 -4.07 13.03 -6.06
C TYR A 77 -3.20 13.77 -7.07
N LYS A 78 -3.72 14.07 -8.26
CA LYS A 78 -2.97 14.84 -9.27
C LYS A 78 -2.69 16.25 -8.78
N THR A 79 -3.70 16.92 -8.23
CA THR A 79 -3.58 18.27 -7.64
C THR A 79 -2.54 18.29 -6.52
N TRP A 80 -2.63 17.34 -5.59
CA TRP A 80 -1.66 17.19 -4.51
C TRP A 80 -0.23 16.98 -5.05
N ARG A 81 -0.05 16.07 -5.99
CA ARG A 81 1.26 15.79 -6.59
C ARG A 81 1.86 17.02 -7.25
N ASP A 82 1.06 17.73 -8.01
CA ASP A 82 1.50 18.91 -8.75
C ASP A 82 1.82 20.07 -7.78
N ALA A 83 1.07 20.20 -6.69
CA ALA A 83 1.35 21.15 -5.61
C ALA A 83 2.67 20.83 -4.89
N VAL A 84 2.94 19.55 -4.56
CA VAL A 84 4.21 19.12 -3.97
C VAL A 84 5.38 19.43 -4.91
N PHE A 85 5.27 19.11 -6.19
CA PHE A 85 6.31 19.40 -7.17
C PHE A 85 6.57 20.91 -7.32
N SER A 86 5.50 21.71 -7.38
CA SER A 86 5.59 23.17 -7.49
C SER A 86 6.26 23.79 -6.26
N ARG A 87 5.85 23.39 -5.05
CA ARG A 87 6.46 23.84 -3.79
C ARG A 87 7.96 23.52 -3.75
N ASP A 88 8.35 22.36 -4.22
CA ASP A 88 9.73 21.87 -4.20
C ASP A 88 10.55 22.31 -5.43
N ASP A 89 9.97 23.16 -6.28
CA ASP A 89 10.60 23.66 -7.50
C ASP A 89 11.10 22.52 -8.40
N TYR A 90 10.32 21.44 -8.51
CA TYR A 90 10.65 20.24 -9.30
C TYR A 90 12.04 19.67 -8.99
N THR A 91 12.51 19.85 -7.75
CA THR A 91 13.86 19.51 -7.31
C THR A 91 13.79 18.40 -6.25
N CYS A 92 14.63 17.38 -6.38
CA CYS A 92 14.77 16.35 -5.35
C CYS A 92 15.24 16.96 -4.03
N LYS A 93 14.45 16.84 -2.97
CA LYS A 93 14.75 17.46 -1.66
C LYS A 93 15.90 16.76 -0.90
N ILE A 94 16.34 15.59 -1.36
CA ILE A 94 17.48 14.88 -0.74
C ILE A 94 18.81 15.23 -1.42
N CYS A 95 18.87 15.15 -2.75
CA CYS A 95 20.13 15.31 -3.48
C CYS A 95 20.20 16.55 -4.38
N GLY A 96 19.13 17.37 -4.44
CA GLY A 96 19.09 18.58 -5.26
C GLY A 96 19.00 18.34 -6.77
N ALA A 97 18.81 17.09 -7.23
CA ALA A 97 18.73 16.81 -8.66
C ALA A 97 17.49 17.44 -9.30
N ARG A 98 17.68 18.10 -10.45
CA ARG A 98 16.65 18.69 -11.33
C ARG A 98 16.72 18.05 -12.72
N GLY A 99 15.64 18.18 -13.48
CA GLY A 99 15.59 17.67 -14.87
C GLY A 99 15.62 16.15 -14.99
N THR A 100 15.40 15.43 -13.87
CA THR A 100 15.33 13.97 -13.84
C THR A 100 13.90 13.51 -13.55
N LYS A 101 13.62 12.22 -13.74
CA LYS A 101 12.33 11.65 -13.32
C LYS A 101 12.17 11.76 -11.79
N ILE A 102 11.11 12.43 -11.37
CA ILE A 102 10.78 12.68 -9.97
C ILE A 102 9.47 12.00 -9.57
N ASN A 103 9.33 11.73 -8.27
CA ASN A 103 8.12 11.19 -7.63
C ASN A 103 7.72 12.12 -6.48
N ALA A 104 6.42 12.39 -6.33
CA ALA A 104 5.88 12.89 -5.08
C ALA A 104 5.71 11.70 -4.12
N HIS A 105 6.40 11.76 -2.99
CA HIS A 105 6.42 10.70 -1.98
C HIS A 105 5.68 11.17 -0.74
N HIS A 106 4.80 10.32 -0.19
CA HIS A 106 4.12 10.58 1.07
C HIS A 106 5.05 10.27 2.24
N ILE A 107 5.29 11.24 3.10
CA ILE A 107 6.10 11.10 4.32
C ILE A 107 5.37 10.16 5.29
N SER A 108 4.13 10.48 5.66
CA SER A 108 3.22 9.55 6.33
C SER A 108 2.47 8.74 5.27
N SER A 109 2.40 7.44 5.44
CA SER A 109 1.86 6.50 4.45
C SER A 109 0.48 6.90 3.91
N TYR A 110 0.32 6.92 2.58
CA TYR A 110 -0.97 7.10 1.90
C TYR A 110 -2.04 6.11 2.38
N ALA A 111 -1.64 4.88 2.72
CA ALA A 111 -2.57 3.84 3.15
C ALA A 111 -3.05 4.03 4.59
N PHE A 112 -2.12 4.40 5.50
CA PHE A 112 -2.40 4.44 6.94
C PHE A 112 -2.93 5.78 7.45
N PHE A 113 -2.73 6.87 6.71
CA PHE A 113 -3.14 8.22 7.10
C PHE A 113 -4.06 8.85 6.05
N PRO A 114 -5.34 8.38 5.94
CA PRO A 114 -6.29 8.89 4.95
C PRO A 114 -6.46 10.41 5.00
N GLU A 115 -6.42 11.00 6.20
CA GLU A 115 -6.56 12.43 6.45
C GLU A 115 -5.38 13.25 5.91
N LYS A 116 -4.22 12.61 5.70
CA LYS A 116 -3.00 13.25 5.17
C LYS A 116 -2.73 12.97 3.69
N ARG A 117 -3.64 12.25 3.01
CA ARG A 117 -3.43 11.81 1.63
C ARG A 117 -3.17 12.95 0.65
N TYR A 118 -3.81 14.08 0.88
CA TYR A 118 -3.74 15.24 0.00
C TYR A 118 -3.18 16.48 0.68
N ASP A 119 -2.61 16.30 1.87
CA ASP A 119 -1.85 17.33 2.56
C ASP A 119 -0.50 17.52 1.87
N THR A 120 -0.22 18.73 1.38
CA THR A 120 1.05 19.05 0.72
C THR A 120 2.23 18.94 1.65
N GLU A 121 2.06 19.22 2.95
CA GLU A 121 3.10 19.07 3.97
C GLU A 121 3.48 17.60 4.21
N ASN A 122 2.57 16.68 3.90
CA ASN A 122 2.84 15.24 3.91
C ASN A 122 3.50 14.74 2.62
N GLY A 123 3.87 15.63 1.71
CA GLY A 123 4.51 15.29 0.44
C GLY A 123 5.96 15.77 0.37
N ILE A 124 6.81 15.03 -0.33
CA ILE A 124 8.19 15.41 -0.63
C ILE A 124 8.57 14.97 -2.05
N THR A 125 9.25 15.83 -2.79
CA THR A 125 9.75 15.52 -4.13
C THR A 125 11.08 14.76 -4.06
N LEU A 126 11.11 13.56 -4.62
CA LEU A 126 12.29 12.72 -4.68
C LEU A 126 12.59 12.26 -6.12
N CYS A 127 13.85 12.27 -6.53
CA CYS A 127 14.28 11.57 -7.74
C CYS A 127 14.19 10.04 -7.55
N VAL A 128 14.16 9.28 -8.64
CA VAL A 128 13.98 7.82 -8.56
C VAL A 128 15.02 7.12 -7.68
N PRO A 129 16.35 7.44 -7.73
CA PRO A 129 17.33 6.85 -6.84
C PRO A 129 17.05 7.15 -5.35
N CYS A 130 16.79 8.42 -5.00
CA CYS A 130 16.50 8.82 -3.63
C CYS A 130 15.20 8.21 -3.10
N HIS A 131 14.16 8.11 -3.95
CA HIS A 131 12.91 7.45 -3.60
C HIS A 131 13.11 5.96 -3.26
N LYS A 132 13.92 5.23 -4.05
CA LYS A 132 14.27 3.84 -3.75
C LYS A 132 15.08 3.71 -2.45
N LYS A 133 16.03 4.62 -2.22
CA LYS A 133 16.84 4.66 -1.01
C LYS A 133 15.97 4.92 0.22
N TRP A 134 15.06 5.90 0.14
CA TRP A 134 14.10 6.21 1.20
C TRP A 134 13.31 4.98 1.65
N HIS A 135 12.72 4.24 0.70
CA HIS A 135 11.97 3.02 1.01
C HIS A 135 12.84 1.91 1.60
N LYS A 136 14.10 1.82 1.19
CA LYS A 136 15.03 0.84 1.77
C LYS A 136 15.38 1.13 3.23
N GLU A 137 15.48 2.41 3.59
CA GLU A 137 15.91 2.85 4.93
C GLU A 137 14.73 2.98 5.91
N ASN A 138 13.56 3.42 5.43
CA ASN A 138 12.39 3.72 6.25
C ASN A 138 11.25 2.71 6.08
N GLY A 139 11.43 1.69 5.23
CA GLY A 139 10.33 0.83 4.82
C GLY A 139 9.32 1.57 3.93
N TYR A 140 8.22 0.89 3.60
CA TYR A 140 7.16 1.48 2.77
C TYR A 140 6.05 2.15 3.58
N GLY A 141 6.21 2.26 4.89
CA GLY A 141 5.23 2.74 5.85
C GLY A 141 5.73 3.83 6.79
N GLY A 142 6.91 4.38 6.49
CA GLY A 142 7.40 5.54 7.25
C GLY A 142 6.56 6.76 7.02
#